data_1069bd25f7f2d60f355d72254ce02c77
#
_entry.id   1069bd25f7f2d60f355d72254ce02c77
#
_cell.length_a   1.000
_cell.length_b   1.000
_cell.length_c   1.000
_cell.angle_alpha   90.00
_cell.angle_beta   90.00
_cell.angle_gamma   90.00
#
_symmetry.space_group_name_H-M   'P 1'
#
loop_
_entity.id
_entity.type
_entity.pdbx_description
1 polymer ?
#
loop_
_entity_poly.entity_id
_entity_poly.type
_entity_poly.pdbx_seq_one_letter_code
_entity_poly.pdbx_strand_id
1 'polypeptide(L)'
;MPIVNSDQDLNRYNDFVRNSEYARPMQDTNWSKIKNNWTHDYVYLEENKQIIAAMSVIGIKNTNGKHFLYAPRGPVCDFKDTKIVEALIKEAEPLKDKYDAFLLRMDPEINFDEKLVYDYRKMGYDFRSVGIDTHAFTQPRYNMIIDLSSQDEDEIFESFSPKGRYNVRKSIRAGIKTICKTDEESLDIFYELTKIMAERQGIGHRPKDYYERLIEYLGGEIFVSYFEDKALSASLLIPYGKKVYYLYAASSNEMRNKMPNYNMIWEEIQWCLENGYDYLDLGGTFSLDTNDGLYRFKQSFCYPDKYSNFIGELDVVYDREKYEEFLITK
;
A
#
# COMPACT_ATOMS: atom_id res chain seq x y z
N MET A 1 29.42 5.09 -5.61
CA MET A 1 28.78 4.16 -4.69
C MET A 1 27.28 4.40 -4.80
N PRO A 2 26.46 3.39 -5.03
CA PRO A 2 25.04 3.55 -5.38
C PRO A 2 24.10 3.69 -4.18
N ILE A 3 24.59 4.01 -2.99
CA ILE A 3 23.77 4.53 -1.90
C ILE A 3 23.70 6.04 -2.06
N VAL A 4 22.49 6.59 -2.08
CA VAL A 4 22.28 8.03 -2.20
C VAL A 4 23.00 8.75 -1.06
N ASN A 5 23.84 9.72 -1.40
CA ASN A 5 24.66 10.48 -0.45
C ASN A 5 24.66 12.00 -0.68
N SER A 6 23.89 12.48 -1.65
CA SER A 6 23.76 13.90 -1.98
C SER A 6 22.33 14.26 -2.36
N ASP A 7 21.97 15.54 -2.24
CA ASP A 7 20.64 16.02 -2.66
C ASP A 7 20.42 15.84 -4.18
N GLN A 8 21.48 15.92 -4.97
CA GLN A 8 21.40 15.69 -6.41
C GLN A 8 21.03 14.22 -6.71
N ASP A 9 21.66 13.27 -6.02
CA ASP A 9 21.33 11.84 -6.16
C ASP A 9 19.92 11.53 -5.65
N LEU A 10 19.49 12.20 -4.57
CA LEU A 10 18.14 12.05 -4.04
C LEU A 10 17.08 12.48 -5.06
N ASN A 11 17.30 13.59 -5.76
CA ASN A 11 16.41 14.06 -6.82
C ASN A 11 16.37 13.06 -8.00
N ARG A 12 17.54 12.58 -8.45
CA ARG A 12 17.63 11.57 -9.52
C ARG A 12 16.91 10.28 -9.13
N TYR A 13 17.07 9.82 -7.88
CA TYR A 13 16.38 8.67 -7.34
C TYR A 13 14.85 8.86 -7.41
N ASN A 14 14.35 9.99 -6.91
CA ASN A 14 12.93 10.30 -6.93
C ASN A 14 12.35 10.40 -8.34
N ASP A 15 13.07 11.05 -9.25
CA ASP A 15 12.64 11.16 -10.64
C ASP A 15 12.52 9.77 -11.28
N PHE A 16 13.46 8.86 -11.02
CA PHE A 16 13.38 7.49 -11.48
C PHE A 16 12.17 6.76 -10.88
N VAL A 17 12.01 6.80 -9.55
CA VAL A 17 10.92 6.08 -8.84
C VAL A 17 9.56 6.55 -9.32
N ARG A 18 9.35 7.88 -9.47
CA ARG A 18 8.06 8.46 -9.86
C ARG A 18 7.67 8.18 -11.31
N ASN A 19 8.65 8.06 -12.18
CA ASN A 19 8.42 7.80 -13.61
C ASN A 19 8.49 6.31 -13.98
N SER A 20 8.77 5.43 -13.03
CA SER A 20 8.81 3.99 -13.25
C SER A 20 7.40 3.39 -13.33
N GLU A 21 7.23 2.38 -14.18
CA GLU A 21 6.03 1.53 -14.16
C GLU A 21 5.86 0.75 -12.83
N TYR A 22 6.97 0.57 -12.09
CA TYR A 22 7.00 -0.04 -10.75
C TYR A 22 6.86 1.00 -9.64
N ALA A 23 6.42 2.22 -9.94
CA ALA A 23 6.25 3.30 -8.98
C ALA A 23 5.35 2.92 -7.79
N ARG A 24 5.84 3.17 -6.56
CA ARG A 24 5.10 2.93 -5.31
C ARG A 24 5.40 4.07 -4.33
N PRO A 25 4.39 4.63 -3.64
CA PRO A 25 4.62 5.75 -2.72
C PRO A 25 5.56 5.39 -1.57
N MET A 26 5.61 4.11 -1.17
CA MET A 26 6.50 3.62 -0.13
C MET A 26 7.98 3.61 -0.53
N GLN A 27 8.26 3.72 -1.84
CA GLN A 27 9.61 3.77 -2.40
C GLN A 27 10.07 5.21 -2.69
N ASP A 28 9.18 6.21 -2.60
CA ASP A 28 9.52 7.64 -2.71
C ASP A 28 10.28 8.11 -1.45
N THR A 29 11.24 9.02 -1.61
CA THR A 29 12.00 9.57 -0.48
C THR A 29 11.10 10.34 0.49
N ASN A 30 9.96 10.88 0.06
CA ASN A 30 8.97 11.50 0.93
C ASN A 30 8.36 10.51 1.94
N TRP A 31 8.43 9.19 1.67
CA TRP A 31 8.01 8.18 2.64
C TRP A 31 8.81 8.27 3.96
N SER A 32 10.04 8.78 3.90
CA SER A 32 10.85 9.06 5.10
C SER A 32 10.19 10.08 6.03
N LYS A 33 9.48 11.05 5.47
CA LYS A 33 8.75 12.06 6.25
C LYS A 33 7.55 11.45 6.95
N ILE A 34 6.93 10.43 6.34
CA ILE A 34 5.80 9.69 6.93
C ILE A 34 6.29 8.77 8.05
N LYS A 35 7.38 8.03 7.80
CA LYS A 35 8.00 7.10 8.74
C LYS A 35 9.18 7.73 9.48
N ASN A 36 9.00 8.94 10.00
CA ASN A 36 10.04 9.77 10.57
C ASN A 36 10.78 9.20 11.79
N ASN A 37 10.25 8.11 12.37
CA ASN A 37 10.87 7.35 13.47
C ASN A 37 11.61 6.07 13.01
N TRP A 38 11.73 5.86 11.70
CA TRP A 38 12.51 4.79 11.10
C TRP A 38 13.80 5.35 10.51
N THR A 39 14.82 4.52 10.33
CA THR A 39 15.99 4.87 9.52
C THR A 39 15.64 4.79 8.03
N HIS A 40 16.34 5.53 7.19
CA HIS A 40 16.09 5.59 5.76
C HIS A 40 17.40 5.61 4.97
N ASP A 41 17.50 4.74 3.99
CA ASP A 41 18.54 4.73 2.98
C ASP A 41 17.94 4.42 1.60
N TYR A 42 18.58 4.89 0.56
CA TYR A 42 18.13 4.70 -0.81
C TYR A 42 19.27 4.11 -1.63
N VAL A 43 19.00 3.02 -2.28
CA VAL A 43 19.95 2.25 -3.08
C VAL A 43 19.50 2.26 -4.52
N TYR A 44 20.42 2.37 -5.47
CA TYR A 44 20.10 2.29 -6.89
C TYR A 44 21.19 1.60 -7.69
N LEU A 45 20.84 1.09 -8.86
CA LEU A 45 21.76 0.65 -9.89
C LEU A 45 21.77 1.66 -11.02
N GLU A 46 22.96 1.89 -11.57
CA GLU A 46 23.16 2.86 -12.65
C GLU A 46 23.92 2.20 -13.81
N GLU A 47 23.41 2.40 -15.03
CA GLU A 47 24.10 2.09 -16.28
C GLU A 47 24.13 3.33 -17.18
N ASN A 48 25.29 3.65 -17.75
CA ASN A 48 25.48 4.81 -18.62
C ASN A 48 24.96 6.13 -18.03
N LYS A 49 25.12 6.34 -16.71
CA LYS A 49 24.62 7.50 -15.94
C LYS A 49 23.09 7.58 -15.81
N GLN A 50 22.37 6.52 -16.12
CA GLN A 50 20.92 6.41 -15.93
C GLN A 50 20.63 5.38 -14.85
N ILE A 51 19.74 5.71 -13.92
CA ILE A 51 19.26 4.75 -12.93
C ILE A 51 18.37 3.75 -13.65
N ILE A 52 18.62 2.45 -13.43
CA ILE A 52 17.88 1.34 -14.04
C ILE A 52 17.07 0.55 -13.02
N ALA A 53 17.42 0.66 -11.74
CA ALA A 53 16.71 0.03 -10.65
C ALA A 53 16.95 0.79 -9.35
N ALA A 54 15.99 0.79 -8.43
CA ALA A 54 16.07 1.53 -7.18
C ALA A 54 15.36 0.78 -6.03
N MET A 55 15.79 1.06 -4.79
CA MET A 55 15.18 0.48 -3.59
C MET A 55 15.30 1.43 -2.42
N SER A 56 14.16 1.83 -1.85
CA SER A 56 14.11 2.52 -0.55
C SER A 56 14.15 1.48 0.56
N VAL A 57 15.10 1.61 1.47
CA VAL A 57 15.27 0.73 2.62
C VAL A 57 14.99 1.53 3.89
N ILE A 58 13.94 1.16 4.60
CA ILE A 58 13.64 1.69 5.93
C ILE A 58 14.04 0.70 7.00
N GLY A 59 14.38 1.17 8.19
CA GLY A 59 14.82 0.29 9.27
C GLY A 59 14.26 0.67 10.62
N ILE A 60 13.97 -0.34 11.44
CA ILE A 60 13.54 -0.14 12.82
C ILE A 60 14.25 -1.14 13.74
N LYS A 61 14.67 -0.67 14.92
CA LYS A 61 15.23 -1.55 15.93
C LYS A 61 14.15 -2.44 16.51
N ASN A 62 14.36 -3.76 16.42
CA ASN A 62 13.42 -4.76 16.92
C ASN A 62 13.70 -5.07 18.41
N THR A 63 12.76 -5.76 19.05
CA THR A 63 12.87 -6.25 20.44
C THR A 63 14.03 -7.20 20.67
N ASN A 64 14.51 -7.90 19.62
CA ASN A 64 15.70 -8.73 19.64
C ASN A 64 17.04 -7.94 19.72
N GLY A 65 16.97 -6.60 19.75
CA GLY A 65 18.11 -5.70 19.85
C GLY A 65 18.75 -5.28 18.54
N LYS A 66 18.44 -5.95 17.43
CA LYS A 66 18.97 -5.68 16.09
C LYS A 66 17.94 -4.97 15.19
N HIS A 67 18.38 -4.41 14.06
CA HIS A 67 17.47 -3.76 13.12
C HIS A 67 16.84 -4.76 12.13
N PHE A 68 15.55 -4.58 11.94
CA PHE A 68 14.78 -5.07 10.80
C PHE A 68 14.84 -4.01 9.70
N LEU A 69 15.45 -4.34 8.56
CA LEU A 69 15.44 -3.51 7.35
C LEU A 69 14.33 -3.98 6.42
N TYR A 70 13.65 -3.02 5.81
CA TYR A 70 12.47 -3.31 5.00
C TYR A 70 12.39 -2.39 3.77
N ALA A 71 12.21 -2.97 2.59
CA ALA A 71 11.90 -2.26 1.35
C ALA A 71 10.41 -2.46 1.01
N PRO A 72 9.51 -1.63 1.58
CA PRO A 72 8.06 -1.83 1.46
C PRO A 72 7.60 -1.69 0.02
N ARG A 73 6.92 -2.72 -0.48
CA ARG A 73 6.43 -2.81 -1.87
C ARG A 73 7.51 -2.61 -2.94
N GLY A 74 8.78 -2.72 -2.53
CA GLY A 74 9.94 -2.63 -3.40
C GLY A 74 10.56 -3.98 -3.73
N PRO A 75 11.61 -3.96 -4.57
CA PRO A 75 12.27 -2.81 -5.20
C PRO A 75 11.50 -2.21 -6.39
N VAL A 76 11.97 -1.07 -6.91
CA VAL A 76 11.48 -0.41 -8.14
C VAL A 76 12.30 -0.91 -9.32
N CYS A 77 11.94 -2.06 -9.85
CA CYS A 77 12.51 -2.71 -11.03
C CYS A 77 11.61 -3.88 -11.47
N ASP A 78 11.91 -4.50 -12.60
CA ASP A 78 11.34 -5.82 -12.92
C ASP A 78 11.88 -6.86 -11.93
N PHE A 79 11.05 -7.25 -10.95
CA PHE A 79 11.42 -8.24 -9.94
C PHE A 79 11.63 -9.66 -10.52
N LYS A 80 11.21 -9.90 -11.77
CA LYS A 80 11.49 -11.16 -12.49
C LYS A 80 12.91 -11.23 -13.00
N ASP A 81 13.58 -10.09 -13.16
CA ASP A 81 15.02 -10.07 -13.43
C ASP A 81 15.80 -10.28 -12.12
N THR A 82 16.02 -11.54 -11.78
CA THR A 82 16.70 -11.93 -10.55
C THR A 82 18.13 -11.36 -10.44
N LYS A 83 18.80 -11.04 -11.58
CA LYS A 83 20.14 -10.47 -11.57
C LYS A 83 20.12 -9.01 -11.13
N ILE A 84 19.13 -8.24 -11.57
CA ILE A 84 18.93 -6.84 -11.13
C ILE A 84 18.62 -6.81 -9.63
N VAL A 85 17.71 -7.68 -9.17
CA VAL A 85 17.36 -7.74 -7.74
C VAL A 85 18.56 -8.16 -6.88
N GLU A 86 19.35 -9.18 -7.31
CA GLU A 86 20.58 -9.60 -6.63
C GLU A 86 21.61 -8.47 -6.57
N ALA A 87 21.77 -7.71 -7.66
CA ALA A 87 22.67 -6.56 -7.69
C ALA A 87 22.21 -5.46 -6.71
N LEU A 88 20.91 -5.16 -6.61
CA LEU A 88 20.36 -4.23 -5.61
C LEU A 88 20.60 -4.70 -4.18
N ILE A 89 20.40 -6.00 -3.91
CA ILE A 89 20.68 -6.61 -2.59
C ILE A 89 22.15 -6.42 -2.23
N LYS A 90 23.06 -6.66 -3.19
CA LYS A 90 24.50 -6.47 -2.99
C LYS A 90 24.86 -5.01 -2.69
N GLU A 91 24.24 -4.07 -3.38
CA GLU A 91 24.46 -2.64 -3.11
C GLU A 91 23.90 -2.21 -1.74
N ALA A 92 22.87 -2.89 -1.24
CA ALA A 92 22.33 -2.65 0.09
C ALA A 92 23.13 -3.34 1.23
N GLU A 93 24.08 -4.23 0.91
CA GLU A 93 24.82 -5.02 1.90
C GLU A 93 25.52 -4.15 2.99
N PRO A 94 26.08 -2.96 2.70
CA PRO A 94 26.68 -2.10 3.73
C PRO A 94 25.70 -1.66 4.81
N LEU A 95 24.38 -1.66 4.54
CA LEU A 95 23.36 -1.30 5.51
C LEU A 95 23.24 -2.32 6.63
N LYS A 96 23.62 -3.59 6.39
CA LYS A 96 23.71 -4.63 7.41
C LYS A 96 24.61 -4.18 8.56
N ASP A 97 25.83 -3.77 8.26
CA ASP A 97 26.81 -3.36 9.28
C ASP A 97 26.48 -1.99 9.86
N LYS A 98 26.02 -1.04 9.01
CA LYS A 98 25.58 0.30 9.44
C LYS A 98 24.55 0.27 10.55
N TYR A 99 23.62 -0.69 10.49
CA TYR A 99 22.49 -0.77 11.43
C TYR A 99 22.55 -2.00 12.36
N ASP A 100 23.58 -2.83 12.29
CA ASP A 100 23.59 -4.14 12.95
C ASP A 100 22.28 -4.88 12.65
N ALA A 101 21.99 -5.05 11.36
CA ALA A 101 20.74 -5.62 10.91
C ALA A 101 20.74 -7.15 10.88
N PHE A 102 19.62 -7.75 11.25
CA PHE A 102 19.46 -9.22 11.17
C PHE A 102 18.73 -9.67 9.88
N LEU A 103 18.01 -8.75 9.21
CA LEU A 103 17.13 -9.06 8.08
C LEU A 103 16.96 -7.85 7.19
N LEU A 104 16.99 -8.05 5.87
CA LEU A 104 16.39 -7.15 4.87
C LEU A 104 15.25 -7.89 4.18
N ARG A 105 14.04 -7.33 4.24
CA ARG A 105 12.81 -7.86 3.61
C ARG A 105 12.36 -6.99 2.44
N MET A 106 11.87 -7.64 1.39
CA MET A 106 11.19 -7.01 0.25
C MET A 106 9.85 -7.72 0.01
N ASP A 107 8.78 -6.98 -0.35
CA ASP A 107 7.46 -7.54 -0.63
C ASP A 107 6.83 -6.91 -1.88
N PRO A 108 7.38 -7.15 -3.08
CA PRO A 108 6.98 -6.50 -4.32
C PRO A 108 5.52 -6.78 -4.68
N GLU A 109 4.88 -5.80 -5.34
CA GLU A 109 3.53 -5.92 -5.88
C GLU A 109 3.53 -6.61 -7.25
N ILE A 110 3.98 -7.86 -7.29
CA ILE A 110 3.87 -8.74 -8.47
C ILE A 110 3.03 -9.96 -8.14
N ASN A 111 2.30 -10.47 -9.10
CA ASN A 111 1.49 -11.66 -8.92
C ASN A 111 2.36 -12.89 -8.61
N PHE A 112 1.79 -13.81 -7.86
CA PHE A 112 2.42 -15.07 -7.50
C PHE A 112 2.91 -15.83 -8.73
N ASP A 113 4.18 -16.21 -8.70
CA ASP A 113 4.86 -17.03 -9.69
C ASP A 113 5.70 -18.09 -8.94
N GLU A 114 5.26 -19.33 -9.02
CA GLU A 114 5.90 -20.45 -8.32
C GLU A 114 7.35 -20.67 -8.77
N LYS A 115 7.59 -20.51 -10.08
CA LYS A 115 8.93 -20.67 -10.64
C LYS A 115 9.87 -19.58 -10.10
N LEU A 116 9.43 -18.35 -10.05
CA LEU A 116 10.22 -17.23 -9.53
C LEU A 116 10.55 -17.43 -8.03
N VAL A 117 9.58 -17.89 -7.22
CA VAL A 117 9.82 -18.25 -5.81
C VAL A 117 10.86 -19.34 -5.69
N TYR A 118 10.78 -20.38 -6.54
CA TYR A 118 11.76 -21.45 -6.56
C TYR A 118 13.16 -20.96 -6.96
N ASP A 119 13.25 -20.11 -7.97
CA ASP A 119 14.52 -19.56 -8.46
C ASP A 119 15.23 -18.74 -7.35
N TYR A 120 14.52 -17.87 -6.64
CA TYR A 120 15.09 -17.13 -5.49
C TYR A 120 15.53 -18.04 -4.34
N ARG A 121 14.73 -19.07 -4.01
CA ARG A 121 15.14 -20.06 -2.99
C ARG A 121 16.39 -20.81 -3.40
N LYS A 122 16.52 -21.15 -4.68
CA LYS A 122 17.73 -21.82 -5.20
C LYS A 122 18.97 -20.92 -5.16
N MET A 123 18.80 -19.60 -5.22
CA MET A 123 19.87 -18.62 -5.02
C MET A 123 20.27 -18.45 -3.54
N GLY A 124 19.55 -19.08 -2.62
CA GLY A 124 19.87 -19.10 -1.18
C GLY A 124 19.06 -18.08 -0.36
N TYR A 125 18.07 -17.42 -0.93
CA TYR A 125 17.19 -16.52 -0.20
C TYR A 125 16.03 -17.26 0.47
N ASP A 126 15.57 -16.77 1.62
CA ASP A 126 14.32 -17.21 2.23
C ASP A 126 13.16 -16.51 1.54
N PHE A 127 12.27 -17.26 0.90
CA PHE A 127 11.11 -16.71 0.24
C PHE A 127 9.83 -17.18 0.93
N ARG A 128 9.12 -16.25 1.57
CA ARG A 128 7.86 -16.49 2.27
C ARG A 128 6.70 -16.25 1.29
N SER A 129 5.91 -17.28 1.03
CA SER A 129 4.86 -17.25 0.02
C SER A 129 3.70 -18.18 0.39
N VAL A 130 3.19 -18.99 -0.54
CA VAL A 130 2.09 -19.94 -0.33
C VAL A 130 2.41 -20.90 0.83
N GLY A 131 1.38 -21.30 1.59
CA GLY A 131 1.50 -22.22 2.73
C GLY A 131 1.83 -21.54 4.07
N ILE A 132 1.98 -20.20 4.08
CA ILE A 132 2.16 -19.41 5.30
C ILE A 132 0.84 -18.72 5.64
N ASP A 133 0.51 -18.65 6.93
CA ASP A 133 -0.64 -17.90 7.42
C ASP A 133 -0.61 -16.45 6.89
N THR A 134 -1.72 -15.99 6.34
CA THR A 134 -1.83 -14.68 5.72
C THR A 134 -1.56 -13.54 6.69
N HIS A 135 -1.84 -13.71 7.98
CA HIS A 135 -1.56 -12.73 9.04
C HIS A 135 -0.08 -12.67 9.44
N ALA A 136 0.73 -13.67 9.07
CA ALA A 136 2.17 -13.68 9.34
C ALA A 136 2.99 -12.82 8.36
N PHE A 137 2.38 -12.27 7.30
CA PHE A 137 3.03 -11.36 6.37
C PHE A 137 3.08 -9.92 6.92
N THR A 138 4.08 -9.16 6.50
CA THR A 138 4.20 -7.74 6.86
C THR A 138 3.09 -6.90 6.25
N GLN A 139 2.71 -7.23 5.01
CA GLN A 139 1.55 -6.67 4.33
C GLN A 139 0.72 -7.77 3.68
N PRO A 140 -0.60 -7.57 3.48
CA PRO A 140 -1.45 -8.56 2.84
C PRO A 140 -0.94 -8.95 1.45
N ARG A 141 -1.02 -10.23 1.14
CA ARG A 141 -0.73 -10.75 -0.21
C ARG A 141 -1.91 -10.58 -1.17
N TYR A 142 -3.13 -10.61 -0.66
CA TYR A 142 -4.34 -10.41 -1.47
C TYR A 142 -4.69 -8.94 -1.49
N ASN A 143 -4.63 -8.31 -2.66
CA ASN A 143 -5.03 -6.92 -2.86
C ASN A 143 -6.22 -6.82 -3.82
N MET A 144 -7.13 -5.92 -3.51
CA MET A 144 -8.33 -5.65 -4.29
C MET A 144 -8.12 -4.38 -5.09
N ILE A 145 -7.88 -4.52 -6.40
CA ILE A 145 -7.55 -3.39 -7.29
C ILE A 145 -8.63 -3.28 -8.35
N ILE A 146 -9.26 -2.12 -8.46
CA ILE A 146 -10.23 -1.79 -9.50
C ILE A 146 -9.43 -1.30 -10.71
N ASP A 147 -9.64 -1.95 -11.85
CA ASP A 147 -9.09 -1.55 -13.14
C ASP A 147 -9.98 -0.45 -13.74
N LEU A 148 -9.41 0.72 -13.97
CA LEU A 148 -10.05 1.90 -14.54
C LEU A 148 -9.49 2.22 -15.93
N SER A 149 -8.63 1.36 -16.50
CA SER A 149 -7.89 1.64 -17.74
C SER A 149 -8.79 1.78 -18.97
N SER A 150 -10.01 1.26 -18.94
CA SER A 150 -11.00 1.50 -20.00
C SER A 150 -11.44 2.97 -20.07
N GLN A 151 -11.33 3.72 -18.97
CA GLN A 151 -11.83 5.10 -18.81
C GLN A 151 -13.34 5.26 -19.12
N ASP A 152 -14.08 4.16 -19.16
CA ASP A 152 -15.53 4.10 -19.40
C ASP A 152 -16.28 3.87 -18.07
N GLU A 153 -16.96 4.89 -17.59
CA GLU A 153 -17.69 4.87 -16.32
C GLU A 153 -18.77 3.79 -16.28
N ASP A 154 -19.52 3.63 -17.38
CA ASP A 154 -20.60 2.65 -17.46
C ASP A 154 -20.03 1.21 -17.46
N GLU A 155 -18.94 0.96 -18.20
CA GLU A 155 -18.25 -0.33 -18.21
C GLU A 155 -17.74 -0.69 -16.81
N ILE A 156 -17.08 0.25 -16.14
CA ILE A 156 -16.56 0.07 -14.79
C ILE A 156 -17.71 -0.22 -13.81
N PHE A 157 -18.79 0.56 -13.87
CA PHE A 157 -19.97 0.34 -13.01
C PHE A 157 -20.59 -1.04 -13.21
N GLU A 158 -20.77 -1.47 -14.49
CA GLU A 158 -21.33 -2.79 -14.80
C GLU A 158 -20.40 -3.95 -14.41
N SER A 159 -19.09 -3.71 -14.23
CA SER A 159 -18.14 -4.71 -13.74
C SER A 159 -18.33 -5.06 -12.26
N PHE A 160 -19.03 -4.24 -11.48
CA PHE A 160 -19.30 -4.51 -10.07
C PHE A 160 -20.26 -5.68 -9.89
N SER A 161 -20.24 -6.31 -8.72
CA SER A 161 -21.24 -7.31 -8.38
C SER A 161 -22.66 -6.72 -8.43
N PRO A 162 -23.70 -7.54 -8.68
CA PRO A 162 -25.10 -7.06 -8.64
C PRO A 162 -25.43 -6.37 -7.32
N LYS A 163 -24.86 -6.87 -6.20
CA LYS A 163 -25.04 -6.26 -4.87
C LYS A 163 -24.28 -4.93 -4.74
N GLY A 164 -23.09 -4.82 -5.32
CA GLY A 164 -22.31 -3.59 -5.37
C GLY A 164 -23.08 -2.49 -6.08
N ARG A 165 -23.53 -2.75 -7.32
CA ARG A 165 -24.37 -1.82 -8.10
C ARG A 165 -25.65 -1.40 -7.36
N TYR A 166 -26.32 -2.37 -6.75
CA TYR A 166 -27.53 -2.08 -5.97
C TYR A 166 -27.21 -1.13 -4.80
N ASN A 167 -26.13 -1.38 -4.05
CA ASN A 167 -25.77 -0.57 -2.89
C ASN A 167 -25.32 0.85 -3.28
N VAL A 168 -24.58 1.02 -4.38
CA VAL A 168 -24.26 2.34 -4.93
C VAL A 168 -25.55 3.11 -5.29
N ARG A 169 -26.44 2.50 -6.10
CA ARG A 169 -27.72 3.13 -6.44
C ARG A 169 -28.60 3.42 -5.22
N LYS A 170 -28.53 2.56 -4.20
CA LYS A 170 -29.24 2.76 -2.93
C LYS A 170 -28.72 3.95 -2.17
N SER A 171 -27.39 4.11 -2.07
CA SER A 171 -26.79 5.25 -1.36
C SER A 171 -27.12 6.59 -2.02
N ILE A 172 -27.05 6.64 -3.35
CA ILE A 172 -27.44 7.85 -4.12
C ILE A 172 -28.91 8.22 -3.86
N ARG A 173 -29.83 7.23 -3.98
CA ARG A 173 -31.25 7.45 -3.71
C ARG A 173 -31.55 7.82 -2.25
N ALA A 174 -30.71 7.37 -1.32
CA ALA A 174 -30.83 7.72 0.09
C ALA A 174 -30.33 9.15 0.40
N GLY A 175 -29.77 9.86 -0.59
CA GLY A 175 -29.29 11.24 -0.45
C GLY A 175 -27.90 11.35 0.15
N ILE A 176 -27.08 10.28 0.08
CA ILE A 176 -25.67 10.36 0.44
C ILE A 176 -24.94 11.23 -0.59
N LYS A 177 -24.08 12.12 -0.11
CA LYS A 177 -23.20 12.96 -0.94
C LYS A 177 -21.79 12.81 -0.45
N THR A 178 -20.85 12.53 -1.36
CA THR A 178 -19.43 12.49 -1.07
C THR A 178 -18.73 13.69 -1.64
N ILE A 179 -17.84 14.30 -0.90
CA ILE A 179 -17.08 15.48 -1.27
C ILE A 179 -15.58 15.16 -1.12
N CYS A 180 -14.82 15.45 -2.18
CA CYS A 180 -13.36 15.48 -2.13
C CYS A 180 -12.93 16.88 -1.72
N LYS A 181 -12.38 17.02 -0.53
CA LYS A 181 -11.84 18.29 -0.02
C LYS A 181 -10.77 18.00 1.02
N THR A 182 -9.58 18.52 0.78
CA THR A 182 -8.42 18.28 1.64
C THR A 182 -8.06 19.57 2.37
N ASP A 183 -8.78 19.82 3.45
CA ASP A 183 -8.54 20.93 4.39
C ASP A 183 -8.55 20.44 5.86
N GLU A 184 -8.29 21.34 6.78
CA GLU A 184 -8.23 21.03 8.21
C GLU A 184 -9.56 20.44 8.74
N GLU A 185 -10.70 20.97 8.31
CA GLU A 185 -12.02 20.48 8.72
C GLU A 185 -12.25 19.04 8.25
N SER A 186 -11.94 18.73 7.00
CA SER A 186 -12.07 17.39 6.45
C SER A 186 -11.14 16.38 7.12
N LEU A 187 -9.92 16.82 7.45
CA LEU A 187 -8.97 16.00 8.21
C LEU A 187 -9.46 15.74 9.64
N ASP A 188 -10.03 16.72 10.31
CA ASP A 188 -10.63 16.54 11.63
C ASP A 188 -11.78 15.53 11.60
N ILE A 189 -12.68 15.66 10.63
CA ILE A 189 -13.78 14.72 10.42
C ILE A 189 -13.25 13.31 10.16
N PHE A 190 -12.27 13.15 9.27
CA PHE A 190 -11.64 11.86 8.98
C PHE A 190 -11.01 11.26 10.24
N TYR A 191 -10.31 12.08 11.03
CA TYR A 191 -9.65 11.61 12.26
C TYR A 191 -10.65 11.18 13.34
N GLU A 192 -11.73 11.94 13.54
CA GLU A 192 -12.81 11.56 14.48
C GLU A 192 -13.49 10.25 14.06
N LEU A 193 -13.83 10.08 12.77
CA LEU A 193 -14.37 8.83 12.26
C LEU A 193 -13.39 7.66 12.43
N THR A 194 -12.08 7.92 12.29
CA THR A 194 -11.04 6.91 12.51
C THR A 194 -11.01 6.44 13.96
N LYS A 195 -11.14 7.34 14.94
CA LYS A 195 -11.23 6.98 16.36
C LYS A 195 -12.47 6.12 16.65
N ILE A 196 -13.64 6.53 16.14
CA ILE A 196 -14.89 5.77 16.29
C ILE A 196 -14.77 4.36 15.70
N MET A 197 -14.17 4.25 14.52
CA MET A 197 -13.96 2.95 13.87
C MET A 197 -12.95 2.10 14.65
N ALA A 198 -11.83 2.67 15.10
CA ALA A 198 -10.79 1.98 15.85
C ALA A 198 -11.33 1.40 17.16
N GLU A 199 -12.11 2.18 17.92
CA GLU A 199 -12.80 1.73 19.14
C GLU A 199 -13.75 0.56 18.84
N ARG A 200 -14.60 0.70 17.82
CA ARG A 200 -15.54 -0.37 17.39
C ARG A 200 -14.83 -1.66 17.01
N GLN A 201 -13.66 -1.58 16.36
CA GLN A 201 -12.93 -2.74 15.87
C GLN A 201 -11.94 -3.29 16.90
N GLY A 202 -11.70 -2.59 18.02
CA GLY A 202 -10.67 -2.95 18.99
C GLY A 202 -9.24 -2.89 18.43
N ILE A 203 -8.97 -1.96 17.51
CA ILE A 203 -7.66 -1.79 16.86
C ILE A 203 -7.04 -0.43 17.19
N GLY A 204 -5.72 -0.33 17.06
CA GLY A 204 -5.04 0.96 17.15
C GLY A 204 -5.24 1.83 15.89
N HIS A 205 -5.03 3.13 16.04
CA HIS A 205 -4.98 4.07 14.92
C HIS A 205 -3.70 4.91 14.98
N ARG A 206 -3.34 5.54 13.85
CA ARG A 206 -2.23 6.48 13.79
C ARG A 206 -2.63 7.82 14.41
N PRO A 207 -1.69 8.61 14.95
CA PRO A 207 -1.98 9.97 15.40
C PRO A 207 -2.28 10.91 14.22
N LYS A 208 -2.96 12.04 14.48
CA LYS A 208 -3.41 12.97 13.43
C LYS A 208 -2.26 13.47 12.54
N ASP A 209 -1.12 13.82 13.15
CA ASP A 209 0.07 14.30 12.46
C ASP A 209 0.65 13.31 11.44
N TYR A 210 0.38 12.02 11.59
CA TYR A 210 0.74 11.01 10.60
C TYR A 210 -0.06 11.20 9.29
N TYR A 211 -1.35 11.51 9.39
CA TYR A 211 -2.21 11.77 8.24
C TYR A 211 -1.92 13.13 7.62
N GLU A 212 -1.60 14.14 8.43
CA GLU A 212 -1.10 15.45 7.96
C GLU A 212 0.12 15.27 7.06
N ARG A 213 1.10 14.46 7.48
CA ARG A 213 2.29 14.17 6.65
C ARG A 213 1.96 13.44 5.35
N LEU A 214 0.99 12.53 5.34
CA LEU A 214 0.56 11.88 4.09
C LEU A 214 -0.01 12.88 3.09
N ILE A 215 -0.79 13.85 3.57
CA ILE A 215 -1.33 14.94 2.76
C ILE A 215 -0.20 15.83 2.25
N GLU A 216 0.64 16.32 3.16
CA GLU A 216 1.69 17.29 2.86
C GLU A 216 2.76 16.74 1.88
N TYR A 217 3.24 15.50 2.14
CA TYR A 217 4.41 14.99 1.42
C TYR A 217 4.08 14.05 0.25
N LEU A 218 2.88 13.47 0.21
CA LEU A 218 2.46 12.55 -0.85
C LEU A 218 1.20 13.00 -1.59
N GLY A 219 0.70 14.20 -1.31
CA GLY A 219 -0.50 14.72 -1.98
C GLY A 219 -1.75 13.91 -1.66
N GLY A 220 -1.92 13.53 -0.39
CA GLY A 220 -3.09 12.78 0.04
C GLY A 220 -4.38 13.57 -0.15
N GLU A 221 -5.44 12.90 -0.60
CA GLU A 221 -6.78 13.47 -0.83
C GLU A 221 -7.79 12.87 0.15
N ILE A 222 -8.62 13.71 0.75
CA ILE A 222 -9.68 13.30 1.68
C ILE A 222 -11.03 13.33 1.00
N PHE A 223 -11.76 12.23 1.12
CA PHE A 223 -13.16 12.12 0.75
C PHE A 223 -14.01 11.96 2.00
N VAL A 224 -15.13 12.68 2.08
CA VAL A 224 -16.09 12.57 3.18
C VAL A 224 -17.49 12.39 2.62
N SER A 225 -18.18 11.34 3.07
CA SER A 225 -19.58 11.09 2.71
C SER A 225 -20.52 11.59 3.79
N TYR A 226 -21.48 12.37 3.38
CA TYR A 226 -22.48 13.01 4.23
C TYR A 226 -23.89 12.48 3.95
N PHE A 227 -24.70 12.45 4.98
CA PHE A 227 -26.16 12.48 4.87
C PHE A 227 -26.64 13.75 5.55
N GLU A 228 -27.26 14.64 4.77
CA GLU A 228 -27.50 16.03 5.21
C GLU A 228 -26.17 16.65 5.66
N ASP A 229 -26.10 17.18 6.87
CA ASP A 229 -24.87 17.80 7.41
C ASP A 229 -24.03 16.82 8.24
N LYS A 230 -24.39 15.52 8.28
CA LYS A 230 -23.72 14.53 9.12
C LYS A 230 -22.73 13.70 8.34
N ALA A 231 -21.45 13.76 8.71
CA ALA A 231 -20.39 12.90 8.17
C ALA A 231 -20.59 11.45 8.63
N LEU A 232 -20.60 10.51 7.69
CA LEU A 232 -20.85 9.08 7.95
C LEU A 232 -19.66 8.20 7.62
N SER A 233 -18.88 8.54 6.63
CA SER A 233 -17.64 7.84 6.28
C SER A 233 -16.62 8.81 5.68
N ALA A 234 -15.35 8.46 5.81
CA ALA A 234 -14.28 9.23 5.20
C ALA A 234 -13.13 8.29 4.80
N SER A 235 -12.36 8.72 3.79
CA SER A 235 -11.16 8.03 3.32
C SER A 235 -10.04 9.02 3.06
N LEU A 236 -8.80 8.49 3.09
CA LEU A 236 -7.59 9.20 2.68
C LEU A 236 -6.90 8.38 1.60
N LEU A 237 -6.83 8.97 0.42
CA LEU A 237 -6.27 8.40 -0.80
C LEU A 237 -4.89 8.99 -1.06
N ILE A 238 -4.00 8.19 -1.64
CA ILE A 238 -2.68 8.64 -2.10
C ILE A 238 -2.57 8.38 -3.60
N PRO A 239 -2.65 9.42 -4.43
CA PRO A 239 -2.34 9.30 -5.85
C PRO A 239 -0.83 9.11 -6.05
N TYR A 240 -0.43 8.09 -6.82
CA TYR A 240 0.98 7.89 -7.12
C TYR A 240 1.18 7.15 -8.46
N GLY A 241 1.88 7.75 -9.39
CA GLY A 241 2.00 7.22 -10.76
C GLY A 241 0.63 7.12 -11.42
N LYS A 242 0.29 5.95 -11.92
CA LYS A 242 -1.00 5.65 -12.57
C LYS A 242 -2.05 5.06 -11.62
N LYS A 243 -1.72 4.91 -10.34
CA LYS A 243 -2.55 4.26 -9.34
C LYS A 243 -2.92 5.23 -8.21
N VAL A 244 -4.14 5.10 -7.70
CA VAL A 244 -4.58 5.75 -6.46
C VAL A 244 -4.70 4.68 -5.38
N TYR A 245 -4.09 4.92 -4.23
CA TYR A 245 -4.10 4.00 -3.08
C TYR A 245 -5.15 4.46 -2.07
N TYR A 246 -6.19 3.67 -1.86
CA TYR A 246 -7.17 3.81 -0.78
C TYR A 246 -6.52 3.38 0.54
N LEU A 247 -5.70 4.27 1.10
CA LEU A 247 -4.76 3.89 2.14
C LEU A 247 -5.41 3.78 3.52
N TYR A 248 -6.33 4.67 3.81
CA TYR A 248 -7.11 4.67 5.05
C TYR A 248 -8.57 5.01 4.79
N ALA A 249 -9.45 4.36 5.55
CA ALA A 249 -10.87 4.65 5.52
C ALA A 249 -11.49 4.41 6.88
N ALA A 250 -12.52 5.18 7.19
CA ALA A 250 -13.23 5.11 8.45
C ALA A 250 -14.75 5.31 8.24
N SER A 251 -15.53 4.82 9.16
CA SER A 251 -16.98 5.01 9.11
C SER A 251 -17.59 5.07 10.52
N SER A 252 -18.63 5.88 10.65
CA SER A 252 -19.44 5.97 11.85
C SER A 252 -20.23 4.68 12.10
N ASN A 253 -20.85 4.59 13.26
CA ASN A 253 -21.79 3.52 13.61
C ASN A 253 -23.21 3.79 13.10
N GLU A 254 -23.47 5.01 12.65
CA GLU A 254 -24.79 5.50 12.32
C GLU A 254 -25.15 5.31 10.85
N MET A 255 -26.43 5.20 10.58
CA MET A 255 -27.01 5.16 9.22
C MET A 255 -26.33 4.23 8.22
N ARG A 256 -25.69 3.14 8.72
CA ARG A 256 -24.99 2.15 7.89
C ARG A 256 -25.88 1.53 6.82
N ASN A 257 -27.18 1.48 7.06
CA ASN A 257 -28.19 1.02 6.10
C ASN A 257 -28.35 1.93 4.87
N LYS A 258 -27.85 3.19 4.92
CA LYS A 258 -27.81 4.11 3.77
C LYS A 258 -26.60 3.87 2.84
N MET A 259 -25.69 2.95 3.19
CA MET A 259 -24.53 2.54 2.39
C MET A 259 -23.52 3.66 2.04
N PRO A 260 -23.12 4.53 2.98
CA PRO A 260 -22.25 5.67 2.67
C PRO A 260 -20.92 5.27 2.03
N ASN A 261 -20.30 4.17 2.48
CA ASN A 261 -19.02 3.68 1.92
C ASN A 261 -19.14 3.26 0.43
N TYR A 262 -20.33 2.84 -0.03
CA TYR A 262 -20.53 2.48 -1.43
C TYR A 262 -20.62 3.73 -2.32
N ASN A 263 -21.22 4.82 -1.81
CA ASN A 263 -21.18 6.09 -2.49
C ASN A 263 -19.76 6.64 -2.54
N MET A 264 -19.02 6.56 -1.42
CA MET A 264 -17.65 7.05 -1.31
C MET A 264 -16.74 6.40 -2.37
N ILE A 265 -16.72 5.06 -2.46
CA ILE A 265 -15.92 4.37 -3.49
C ILE A 265 -16.34 4.77 -4.91
N TRP A 266 -17.65 4.98 -5.15
CA TRP A 266 -18.13 5.38 -6.46
C TRP A 266 -17.64 6.78 -6.86
N GLU A 267 -17.74 7.75 -5.97
CA GLU A 267 -17.23 9.12 -6.19
C GLU A 267 -15.69 9.15 -6.31
N GLU A 268 -14.99 8.29 -5.56
CA GLU A 268 -13.54 8.12 -5.70
C GLU A 268 -13.15 7.56 -7.07
N ILE A 269 -13.93 6.62 -7.62
CA ILE A 269 -13.73 6.09 -8.98
C ILE A 269 -13.93 7.20 -9.99
N GLN A 270 -15.03 7.97 -9.89
CA GLN A 270 -15.29 9.09 -10.80
C GLN A 270 -14.16 10.13 -10.75
N TRP A 271 -13.71 10.49 -9.54
CA TRP A 271 -12.57 11.37 -9.37
C TRP A 271 -11.27 10.77 -9.99
N CYS A 272 -11.03 9.48 -9.86
CA CYS A 272 -9.90 8.82 -10.51
C CYS A 272 -9.96 8.96 -12.04
N LEU A 273 -11.13 8.74 -12.63
CA LEU A 273 -11.35 8.87 -14.09
C LEU A 273 -11.14 10.31 -14.56
N GLU A 274 -11.71 11.29 -13.86
CA GLU A 274 -11.54 12.72 -14.16
C GLU A 274 -10.07 13.18 -14.13
N ASN A 275 -9.24 12.51 -13.30
CA ASN A 275 -7.80 12.80 -13.16
C ASN A 275 -6.89 11.85 -13.96
N GLY A 276 -7.44 10.92 -14.76
CA GLY A 276 -6.70 10.06 -15.68
C GLY A 276 -5.88 8.96 -15.00
N TYR A 277 -6.35 8.44 -13.85
CA TYR A 277 -5.75 7.29 -13.19
C TYR A 277 -6.29 5.98 -13.76
N ASP A 278 -5.41 4.99 -13.87
CA ASP A 278 -5.73 3.70 -14.47
C ASP A 278 -6.17 2.66 -13.42
N TYR A 279 -5.90 2.89 -12.13
CA TYR A 279 -6.18 1.93 -11.05
C TYR A 279 -6.59 2.63 -9.74
N LEU A 280 -7.61 2.06 -9.07
CA LEU A 280 -7.91 2.36 -7.66
C LEU A 280 -7.64 1.11 -6.81
N ASP A 281 -6.61 1.17 -5.96
CA ASP A 281 -6.21 0.08 -5.08
C ASP A 281 -6.92 0.20 -3.73
N LEU A 282 -7.94 -0.62 -3.52
CA LEU A 282 -8.70 -0.67 -2.26
C LEU A 282 -7.90 -1.29 -1.09
N GLY A 283 -6.64 -1.66 -1.34
CA GLY A 283 -5.76 -2.28 -0.37
C GLY A 283 -6.04 -3.76 -0.12
N GLY A 284 -5.27 -4.31 0.78
CA GLY A 284 -5.24 -5.74 1.03
C GLY A 284 -6.38 -6.28 1.87
N THR A 285 -6.50 -7.61 1.84
CA THR A 285 -7.29 -8.41 2.77
C THR A 285 -6.47 -9.61 3.23
N PHE A 286 -6.69 -10.06 4.46
CA PHE A 286 -6.07 -11.28 4.99
C PHE A 286 -6.93 -12.53 4.76
N SER A 287 -8.18 -12.36 4.35
CA SER A 287 -9.11 -13.45 4.10
C SER A 287 -9.80 -13.27 2.76
N LEU A 288 -10.07 -14.39 2.08
CA LEU A 288 -10.94 -14.48 0.90
C LEU A 288 -12.29 -15.15 1.26
N ASP A 289 -12.59 -15.30 2.56
CA ASP A 289 -13.86 -15.83 3.02
C ASP A 289 -14.97 -14.78 2.84
N THR A 290 -16.04 -15.15 2.18
CA THR A 290 -17.23 -14.30 2.00
C THR A 290 -17.96 -13.97 3.30
N ASN A 291 -17.65 -14.63 4.42
CA ASN A 291 -18.10 -14.25 5.75
C ASN A 291 -17.31 -13.05 6.31
N ASP A 292 -16.10 -12.80 5.83
CA ASP A 292 -15.34 -11.58 6.18
C ASP A 292 -16.02 -10.35 5.58
N GLY A 293 -16.36 -9.40 6.45
CA GLY A 293 -17.09 -8.19 6.04
C GLY A 293 -16.28 -7.25 5.17
N LEU A 294 -14.95 -7.17 5.40
CA LEU A 294 -14.05 -6.32 4.63
C LEU A 294 -13.84 -6.91 3.22
N TYR A 295 -13.53 -8.20 3.13
CA TYR A 295 -13.41 -8.89 1.86
C TYR A 295 -14.69 -8.76 1.03
N ARG A 296 -15.85 -9.08 1.61
CA ARG A 296 -17.14 -8.98 0.93
C ARG A 296 -17.48 -7.56 0.44
N PHE A 297 -17.08 -6.53 1.19
CA PHE A 297 -17.23 -5.14 0.76
C PHE A 297 -16.37 -4.85 -0.47
N LYS A 298 -15.06 -5.14 -0.41
CA LYS A 298 -14.12 -4.91 -1.51
C LYS A 298 -14.46 -5.75 -2.74
N GLN A 299 -14.84 -7.03 -2.56
CA GLN A 299 -15.29 -7.92 -3.64
C GLN A 299 -16.49 -7.35 -4.40
N SER A 300 -17.30 -6.50 -3.76
CA SER A 300 -18.44 -5.85 -4.44
C SER A 300 -18.00 -5.01 -5.64
N PHE A 301 -16.77 -4.48 -5.63
CA PHE A 301 -16.18 -3.64 -6.67
C PHE A 301 -15.16 -4.39 -7.55
N CYS A 302 -14.61 -5.49 -7.04
CA CYS A 302 -13.64 -6.35 -7.74
C CYS A 302 -14.25 -7.72 -8.07
N TYR A 303 -15.28 -7.74 -8.90
CA TYR A 303 -16.10 -8.93 -9.18
C TYR A 303 -15.84 -9.48 -10.61
N PRO A 304 -15.98 -10.81 -10.84
CA PRO A 304 -15.91 -11.89 -9.85
C PRO A 304 -14.44 -12.17 -9.49
N ASP A 305 -14.13 -12.24 -8.21
CA ASP A 305 -12.83 -12.65 -7.64
C ASP A 305 -11.59 -12.01 -8.29
N LYS A 306 -11.72 -10.73 -8.72
CA LYS A 306 -10.62 -9.94 -9.27
C LYS A 306 -9.76 -9.41 -8.13
N TYR A 307 -8.85 -10.22 -7.63
CA TYR A 307 -7.84 -9.81 -6.64
C TYR A 307 -6.45 -10.13 -7.16
N SER A 308 -5.48 -9.31 -6.80
CA SER A 308 -4.07 -9.61 -6.99
C SER A 308 -3.59 -10.51 -5.88
N ASN A 309 -2.98 -11.64 -6.23
CA ASN A 309 -2.31 -12.53 -5.28
C ASN A 309 -0.81 -12.28 -5.40
N PHE A 310 -0.28 -11.41 -4.55
CA PHE A 310 1.12 -11.04 -4.60
C PHE A 310 2.05 -12.18 -4.20
N ILE A 311 3.27 -12.16 -4.74
CA ILE A 311 4.25 -13.25 -4.64
C ILE A 311 4.66 -13.56 -3.19
N GLY A 312 4.61 -12.58 -2.29
CA GLY A 312 5.02 -12.71 -0.89
C GLY A 312 6.24 -11.88 -0.54
N GLU A 313 7.06 -12.39 0.36
CA GLU A 313 8.20 -11.69 0.94
C GLU A 313 9.51 -12.42 0.62
N LEU A 314 10.48 -11.71 0.05
CA LEU A 314 11.86 -12.16 -0.07
C LEU A 314 12.66 -11.64 1.12
N ASP A 315 13.30 -12.54 1.85
CA ASP A 315 14.08 -12.26 3.04
C ASP A 315 15.58 -12.55 2.80
N VAL A 316 16.39 -11.49 2.92
CA VAL A 316 17.85 -11.59 2.98
C VAL A 316 18.25 -11.68 4.44
N VAL A 317 18.53 -12.90 4.90
CA VAL A 317 18.77 -13.19 6.32
C VAL A 317 20.25 -12.99 6.64
N TYR A 318 20.56 -12.03 7.52
CA TYR A 318 21.90 -11.71 7.97
C TYR A 318 22.28 -12.41 9.29
N ASP A 319 21.27 -12.67 10.14
CA ASP A 319 21.43 -13.39 11.41
C ASP A 319 20.27 -14.39 11.56
N ARG A 320 20.58 -15.67 11.38
CA ARG A 320 19.58 -16.74 11.34
C ARG A 320 18.85 -16.90 12.68
N GLU A 321 19.57 -16.84 13.80
CA GLU A 321 18.98 -16.98 15.13
C GLU A 321 17.95 -15.86 15.39
N LYS A 322 18.32 -14.61 15.10
CA LYS A 322 17.44 -13.45 15.29
C LYS A 322 16.29 -13.43 14.31
N TYR A 323 16.45 -13.98 13.13
CA TYR A 323 15.37 -14.16 12.17
C TYR A 323 14.32 -15.17 12.66
N GLU A 324 14.75 -16.33 13.18
CA GLU A 324 13.85 -17.34 13.71
C GLU A 324 13.08 -16.82 14.94
N GLU A 325 13.73 -16.13 15.86
CA GLU A 325 13.07 -15.43 16.98
C GLU A 325 11.98 -14.46 16.48
N PHE A 326 12.28 -13.67 15.45
CA PHE A 326 11.35 -12.70 14.87
C PHE A 326 10.10 -13.36 14.24
N LEU A 327 10.25 -14.51 13.59
CA LEU A 327 9.12 -15.22 12.99
C LEU A 327 8.16 -15.83 14.03
N ILE A 328 8.65 -16.16 15.22
CA ILE A 328 7.83 -16.74 16.31
C ILE A 328 7.02 -15.62 17.02
N THR A 329 7.52 -14.40 17.04
CA THR A 329 6.90 -13.27 17.76
C THR A 329 5.88 -12.49 16.92
N LYS A 330 5.71 -12.84 15.67
CA LYS A 330 4.66 -12.36 14.77
C LYS A 330 3.51 -13.35 14.75
#